data_3a83748838e475cec14143c30a13e791
#
_entry.id   3a83748838e475cec14143c30a13e791
#
_cell.length_a   1.000
_cell.length_b   1.000
_cell.length_c   1.000
_cell.angle_alpha   90.00
_cell.angle_beta   90.00
_cell.angle_gamma   90.00
#
_symmetry.space_group_name_H-M   'P 1'
#
loop_
_entity.id
_entity.type
_entity.pdbx_description
1 polymer ?
#
loop_
_entity_poly.entity_id
_entity_poly.type
_entity_poly.pdbx_seq_one_letter_code
_entity_poly.pdbx_strand_id
1 'polypeptide(L)'
;MPANTHFSFKKFTIHQDKTAMKVTTDACILGAYTDVHKAKRILDIGTGTGLLTLMLAQRTEAEIEGIEMEEVAYNQAVENVKGSVFKDKIIMYYTDIQSFKPQNRYDLIVSNPPFFQNHLKAETQSRNNALHTDTLSFEDLLKSVIRLLSSNGTFVVLLPAYESLVLEEMAKQLGLFANKKLNIHHREGSKILRIITTFGFIKIEIQEETLLIKNFDESYSVDFQKLMKDYYLIF
;
A
#
# COMPACT_ATOMS: atom_id res chain seq x y z
N MET A 1 -21.12 -6.77 17.57
CA MET A 1 -21.59 -6.20 16.30
C MET A 1 -21.28 -7.20 15.21
N PRO A 2 -22.15 -7.45 14.22
CA PRO A 2 -21.80 -8.30 13.09
C PRO A 2 -20.52 -7.72 12.43
N ALA A 3 -19.62 -8.63 12.06
CA ALA A 3 -18.38 -8.23 11.38
C ALA A 3 -18.75 -7.46 10.10
N ASN A 4 -18.10 -6.31 9.85
CA ASN A 4 -18.31 -5.54 8.64
C ASN A 4 -17.81 -6.34 7.43
N THR A 5 -18.72 -6.98 6.70
CA THR A 5 -18.43 -7.93 5.64
C THR A 5 -17.99 -7.26 4.34
N HIS A 6 -18.27 -5.97 4.19
CA HIS A 6 -17.90 -5.20 3.00
C HIS A 6 -17.74 -3.71 3.31
N PHE A 7 -17.05 -3.00 2.43
CA PHE A 7 -16.93 -1.54 2.44
C PHE A 7 -17.26 -1.01 1.04
N SER A 8 -18.25 -0.11 0.95
CA SER A 8 -18.70 0.45 -0.33
C SER A 8 -18.07 1.81 -0.59
N PHE A 9 -17.43 1.93 -1.75
CA PHE A 9 -16.97 3.17 -2.35
C PHE A 9 -17.96 3.66 -3.41
N LYS A 10 -17.74 4.87 -3.96
CA LYS A 10 -18.62 5.43 -5.01
C LYS A 10 -18.69 4.59 -6.27
N LYS A 11 -17.60 3.91 -6.65
CA LYS A 11 -17.49 3.18 -7.92
C LYS A 11 -17.25 1.67 -7.79
N PHE A 12 -16.99 1.17 -6.58
CA PHE A 12 -16.77 -0.25 -6.32
C PHE A 12 -17.07 -0.60 -4.85
N THR A 13 -17.17 -1.88 -4.57
CA THR A 13 -17.32 -2.42 -3.21
C THR A 13 -16.20 -3.42 -2.94
N ILE A 14 -15.62 -3.36 -1.75
CA ILE A 14 -14.68 -4.35 -1.23
C ILE A 14 -15.42 -5.29 -0.30
N HIS A 15 -15.62 -6.52 -0.72
CA HIS A 15 -15.99 -7.63 0.16
C HIS A 15 -14.75 -8.07 0.94
N GLN A 16 -14.92 -8.30 2.23
CA GLN A 16 -13.82 -8.58 3.16
C GLN A 16 -14.23 -9.56 4.26
N ASP A 17 -15.25 -10.38 4.00
CA ASP A 17 -15.79 -11.35 4.95
C ASP A 17 -14.86 -12.56 5.15
N LYS A 18 -14.06 -12.90 4.13
CA LYS A 18 -13.18 -14.07 4.13
C LYS A 18 -11.77 -13.79 4.66
N THR A 19 -11.34 -12.52 4.76
CA THR A 19 -9.98 -12.13 5.14
C THR A 19 -9.91 -11.53 6.55
N ALA A 20 -8.76 -11.67 7.23
CA ALA A 20 -8.49 -11.05 8.52
C ALA A 20 -8.35 -9.52 8.39
N MET A 21 -7.65 -9.05 7.35
CA MET A 21 -7.44 -7.63 7.09
C MET A 21 -8.70 -6.97 6.55
N LYS A 22 -9.08 -5.85 7.16
CA LYS A 22 -10.23 -5.04 6.76
C LYS A 22 -9.76 -3.75 6.11
N VAL A 23 -10.63 -3.09 5.35
CA VAL A 23 -10.39 -1.74 4.82
C VAL A 23 -10.09 -0.81 5.99
N THR A 24 -8.95 -0.10 5.89
CA THR A 24 -8.51 0.90 6.86
C THR A 24 -8.38 2.27 6.21
N THR A 25 -8.56 3.33 7.00
CA THR A 25 -8.47 4.71 6.49
C THR A 25 -7.09 5.03 5.91
N ASP A 26 -6.02 4.53 6.53
CA ASP A 26 -4.65 4.74 6.08
C ASP A 26 -4.35 4.04 4.73
N ALA A 27 -4.87 2.82 4.52
CA ALA A 27 -4.81 2.17 3.21
C ALA A 27 -5.59 2.94 2.13
N CYS A 28 -6.76 3.49 2.48
CA CYS A 28 -7.52 4.35 1.55
C CYS A 28 -6.75 5.65 1.21
N ILE A 29 -6.06 6.27 2.20
CA ILE A 29 -5.20 7.43 1.96
C ILE A 29 -4.08 7.05 0.98
N LEU A 30 -3.41 5.90 1.17
CA LEU A 30 -2.38 5.42 0.23
C LEU A 30 -2.92 5.33 -1.19
N GLY A 31 -4.05 4.67 -1.40
CA GLY A 31 -4.66 4.50 -2.72
C GLY A 31 -5.07 5.83 -3.37
N ALA A 32 -5.58 6.78 -2.58
CA ALA A 32 -6.00 8.09 -3.07
C ALA A 32 -4.81 9.04 -3.33
N TYR A 33 -3.75 8.98 -2.51
CA TYR A 33 -2.59 9.86 -2.59
C TYR A 33 -1.57 9.45 -3.66
N THR A 34 -1.44 8.16 -3.94
CA THR A 34 -0.48 7.64 -4.91
C THR A 34 -0.69 8.27 -6.29
N ASP A 35 0.37 8.86 -6.86
CA ASP A 35 0.33 9.44 -8.21
C ASP A 35 0.36 8.35 -9.28
N VAL A 36 -0.68 8.30 -10.10
CA VAL A 36 -0.85 7.31 -11.19
C VAL A 36 -0.76 7.92 -12.59
N HIS A 37 -0.59 9.26 -12.72
CA HIS A 37 -0.80 9.98 -13.98
C HIS A 37 0.14 9.57 -15.12
N LYS A 38 1.35 9.13 -14.82
CA LYS A 38 2.37 8.76 -15.83
C LYS A 38 2.56 7.26 -15.96
N ALA A 39 1.96 6.48 -15.07
CA ALA A 39 2.13 5.04 -15.06
C ALA A 39 1.32 4.40 -16.19
N LYS A 40 1.95 3.49 -16.93
CA LYS A 40 1.31 2.60 -17.90
C LYS A 40 1.13 1.20 -17.33
N ARG A 41 2.02 0.80 -16.42
CA ARG A 41 1.99 -0.49 -15.73
C ARG A 41 2.20 -0.29 -14.24
N ILE A 42 1.29 -0.83 -13.45
CA ILE A 42 1.26 -0.70 -11.99
C ILE A 42 1.28 -2.09 -11.36
N LEU A 43 2.06 -2.26 -10.30
CA LEU A 43 2.07 -3.47 -9.48
C LEU A 43 1.63 -3.14 -8.05
N ASP A 44 0.66 -3.88 -7.53
CA ASP A 44 0.24 -3.86 -6.12
C ASP A 44 0.77 -5.11 -5.42
N ILE A 45 1.75 -4.94 -4.51
CA ILE A 45 2.41 -6.03 -3.79
C ILE A 45 1.68 -6.31 -2.48
N GLY A 46 1.19 -7.54 -2.31
CA GLY A 46 0.38 -7.93 -1.17
C GLY A 46 -0.98 -7.25 -1.20
N THR A 47 -1.69 -7.42 -2.33
CA THR A 47 -2.94 -6.70 -2.62
C THR A 47 -4.08 -6.97 -1.62
N GLY A 48 -3.98 -8.05 -0.83
CA GLY A 48 -4.99 -8.44 0.15
C GLY A 48 -6.35 -8.65 -0.50
N THR A 49 -7.32 -7.81 -0.16
CA THR A 49 -8.67 -7.82 -0.74
C THR A 49 -8.80 -7.12 -2.10
N GLY A 50 -7.70 -6.59 -2.65
CA GLY A 50 -7.71 -5.83 -3.90
C GLY A 50 -8.06 -4.33 -3.72
N LEU A 51 -8.02 -3.82 -2.49
CA LEU A 51 -8.38 -2.43 -2.18
C LEU A 51 -7.55 -1.43 -2.97
N LEU A 52 -6.21 -1.49 -2.84
CA LEU A 52 -5.32 -0.55 -3.52
C LEU A 52 -5.43 -0.68 -5.04
N THR A 53 -5.42 -1.91 -5.55
CA THR A 53 -5.63 -2.21 -6.96
C THR A 53 -6.86 -1.52 -7.52
N LEU A 54 -8.03 -1.61 -6.87
CA LEU A 54 -9.27 -1.00 -7.32
C LEU A 54 -9.27 0.53 -7.16
N MET A 55 -8.69 1.05 -6.08
CA MET A 55 -8.55 2.50 -5.89
C MET A 55 -7.68 3.14 -6.98
N LEU A 56 -6.57 2.52 -7.33
CA LEU A 56 -5.70 2.98 -8.41
C LEU A 56 -6.40 2.88 -9.77
N ALA A 57 -7.06 1.75 -10.05
CA ALA A 57 -7.80 1.52 -11.29
C ALA A 57 -8.87 2.59 -11.57
N GLN A 58 -9.46 3.18 -10.55
CA GLN A 58 -10.44 4.26 -10.69
C GLN A 58 -9.85 5.52 -11.34
N ARG A 59 -8.53 5.75 -11.26
CA ARG A 59 -7.86 7.01 -11.62
C ARG A 59 -6.93 6.91 -12.83
N THR A 60 -6.76 5.73 -13.43
CA THR A 60 -5.83 5.53 -14.54
C THR A 60 -6.36 4.53 -15.54
N GLU A 61 -5.86 4.61 -16.78
CA GLU A 61 -6.03 3.58 -17.81
C GLU A 61 -4.84 2.62 -17.89
N ALA A 62 -3.91 2.68 -16.94
CA ALA A 62 -2.79 1.75 -16.85
C ALA A 62 -3.25 0.30 -16.65
N GLU A 63 -2.46 -0.65 -17.13
CA GLU A 63 -2.58 -2.05 -16.74
C GLU A 63 -2.14 -2.21 -15.28
N ILE A 64 -2.96 -2.86 -14.46
CA ILE A 64 -2.67 -3.07 -13.05
C ILE A 64 -2.56 -4.55 -12.77
N GLU A 65 -1.47 -4.94 -12.14
CA GLU A 65 -1.24 -6.30 -11.68
C GLU A 65 -1.21 -6.31 -10.14
N GLY A 66 -2.00 -7.19 -9.54
CA GLY A 66 -1.99 -7.42 -8.10
C GLY A 66 -1.41 -8.80 -7.79
N ILE A 67 -0.52 -8.88 -6.81
CA ILE A 67 0.00 -10.16 -6.33
C ILE A 67 -0.36 -10.39 -4.87
N GLU A 68 -0.72 -11.63 -4.54
CA GLU A 68 -1.06 -12.06 -3.19
C GLU A 68 -0.61 -13.50 -2.99
N MET A 69 0.02 -13.77 -1.85
CA MET A 69 0.52 -15.10 -1.51
C MET A 69 -0.43 -15.92 -0.63
N GLU A 70 -1.38 -15.26 0.04
CA GLU A 70 -2.41 -15.93 0.82
C GLU A 70 -3.60 -16.27 -0.08
N GLU A 71 -3.92 -17.56 -0.21
CA GLU A 71 -4.95 -18.05 -1.12
C GLU A 71 -6.34 -17.44 -0.85
N VAL A 72 -6.71 -17.32 0.41
CA VAL A 72 -8.01 -16.77 0.81
C VAL A 72 -8.14 -15.30 0.42
N ALA A 73 -7.09 -14.52 0.66
CA ALA A 73 -7.03 -13.10 0.28
C ALA A 73 -7.01 -12.93 -1.24
N TYR A 74 -6.21 -13.72 -1.95
CA TYR A 74 -6.19 -13.75 -3.41
C TYR A 74 -7.57 -14.01 -4.01
N ASN A 75 -8.27 -15.06 -3.53
CA ASN A 75 -9.60 -15.39 -4.01
C ASN A 75 -10.60 -14.26 -3.75
N GLN A 76 -10.52 -13.60 -2.57
CA GLN A 76 -11.36 -12.45 -2.25
C GLN A 76 -11.03 -11.25 -3.18
N ALA A 77 -9.76 -10.98 -3.48
CA ALA A 77 -9.36 -9.94 -4.41
C ALA A 77 -9.90 -10.20 -5.83
N VAL A 78 -9.79 -11.44 -6.31
CA VAL A 78 -10.34 -11.85 -7.61
C VAL A 78 -11.85 -11.63 -7.68
N GLU A 79 -12.59 -11.96 -6.63
CA GLU A 79 -14.03 -11.71 -6.54
C GLU A 79 -14.35 -10.22 -6.59
N ASN A 80 -13.63 -9.39 -5.82
CA ASN A 80 -13.79 -7.95 -5.78
C ASN A 80 -13.49 -7.30 -7.15
N VAL A 81 -12.41 -7.71 -7.79
CA VAL A 81 -12.03 -7.23 -9.14
C VAL A 81 -13.08 -7.61 -10.17
N LYS A 82 -13.54 -8.88 -10.20
CA LYS A 82 -14.57 -9.35 -11.12
C LYS A 82 -15.91 -8.63 -10.94
N GLY A 83 -16.25 -8.24 -9.72
CA GLY A 83 -17.44 -7.46 -9.39
C GLY A 83 -17.34 -5.97 -9.71
N SER A 84 -16.17 -5.48 -10.13
CA SER A 84 -15.92 -4.06 -10.42
C SER A 84 -16.04 -3.73 -11.90
N VAL A 85 -16.25 -2.44 -12.21
CA VAL A 85 -16.21 -1.92 -13.58
C VAL A 85 -14.78 -1.82 -14.15
N PHE A 86 -13.75 -2.13 -13.34
CA PHE A 86 -12.33 -2.00 -13.71
C PHE A 86 -11.68 -3.34 -14.08
N LYS A 87 -12.43 -4.44 -14.10
CA LYS A 87 -11.93 -5.82 -14.26
C LYS A 87 -11.06 -6.04 -15.48
N ASP A 88 -11.33 -5.33 -16.58
CA ASP A 88 -10.68 -5.57 -17.87
C ASP A 88 -9.23 -5.04 -17.94
N LYS A 89 -8.81 -4.21 -16.98
CA LYS A 89 -7.45 -3.68 -16.88
C LYS A 89 -6.67 -4.18 -15.66
N ILE A 90 -7.21 -5.17 -14.94
CA ILE A 90 -6.61 -5.72 -13.72
C ILE A 90 -6.37 -7.21 -13.89
N ILE A 91 -5.15 -7.65 -13.59
CA ILE A 91 -4.76 -9.05 -13.53
C ILE A 91 -4.29 -9.37 -12.11
N MET A 92 -4.81 -10.47 -11.55
CA MET A 92 -4.45 -10.93 -10.22
C MET A 92 -3.62 -12.21 -10.30
N TYR A 93 -2.53 -12.30 -9.53
CA TYR A 93 -1.64 -13.45 -9.46
C TYR A 93 -1.58 -14.02 -8.04
N TYR A 94 -1.78 -15.32 -7.93
CA TYR A 94 -1.51 -16.05 -6.69
C TYR A 94 -0.04 -16.48 -6.66
N THR A 95 0.79 -15.67 -6.03
CA THR A 95 2.24 -15.88 -5.98
C THR A 95 2.90 -15.01 -4.91
N ASP A 96 4.09 -15.41 -4.47
CA ASP A 96 4.98 -14.54 -3.72
C ASP A 96 5.78 -13.62 -4.64
N ILE A 97 6.20 -12.46 -4.12
CA ILE A 97 6.91 -11.44 -4.90
C ILE A 97 8.30 -11.89 -5.35
N GLN A 98 8.96 -12.77 -4.59
CA GLN A 98 10.31 -13.25 -4.88
C GLN A 98 10.31 -14.16 -6.11
N SER A 99 9.26 -15.00 -6.25
CA SER A 99 9.05 -15.92 -7.38
C SER A 99 8.43 -15.25 -8.60
N PHE A 100 7.81 -14.08 -8.43
CA PHE A 100 7.11 -13.38 -9.50
C PHE A 100 8.06 -12.86 -10.58
N LYS A 101 7.87 -13.30 -11.84
CA LYS A 101 8.74 -13.00 -13.00
C LYS A 101 7.91 -12.45 -14.15
N PRO A 102 7.47 -11.19 -14.13
CA PRO A 102 6.74 -10.58 -15.23
C PRO A 102 7.67 -10.34 -16.43
N GLN A 103 7.07 -10.21 -17.63
CA GLN A 103 7.83 -9.92 -18.85
C GLN A 103 8.40 -8.49 -18.90
N ASN A 104 7.71 -7.54 -18.28
CA ASN A 104 8.07 -6.13 -18.31
C ASN A 104 8.14 -5.56 -16.90
N ARG A 105 8.90 -4.48 -16.74
CA ARG A 105 9.00 -3.73 -15.49
C ARG A 105 7.78 -2.79 -15.32
N TYR A 106 7.63 -2.27 -14.09
CA TYR A 106 6.52 -1.41 -13.70
C TYR A 106 6.96 0.05 -13.56
N ASP A 107 6.08 0.97 -13.94
CA ASP A 107 6.29 2.40 -13.76
C ASP A 107 5.94 2.84 -12.33
N LEU A 108 5.03 2.10 -11.70
CA LEU A 108 4.62 2.31 -10.32
C LEU A 108 4.50 0.95 -9.62
N ILE A 109 5.12 0.85 -8.45
CA ILE A 109 4.90 -0.26 -7.52
C ILE A 109 4.31 0.33 -6.25
N VAL A 110 3.24 -0.25 -5.73
CA VAL A 110 2.62 0.14 -4.46
C VAL A 110 2.58 -1.04 -3.51
N SER A 111 2.72 -0.78 -2.22
CA SER A 111 2.53 -1.80 -1.18
C SER A 111 2.03 -1.21 0.13
N ASN A 112 1.15 -1.93 0.79
CA ASN A 112 0.79 -1.76 2.18
C ASN A 112 1.13 -3.07 2.93
N PRO A 113 2.41 -3.34 3.17
CA PRO A 113 2.86 -4.62 3.71
C PRO A 113 2.39 -4.78 5.17
N PRO A 114 2.22 -6.03 5.66
CA PRO A 114 1.92 -6.26 7.06
C PRO A 114 3.05 -5.71 7.94
N PHE A 115 2.69 -4.99 9.01
CA PHE A 115 3.67 -4.35 9.89
C PHE A 115 4.28 -5.39 10.84
N PHE A 116 5.61 -5.42 10.90
CA PHE A 116 6.34 -6.28 11.83
C PHE A 116 6.29 -5.69 13.25
N GLN A 117 5.38 -6.14 14.09
CA GLN A 117 5.30 -5.73 15.50
C GLN A 117 6.42 -6.31 16.38
N ASN A 118 7.43 -6.98 15.81
CA ASN A 118 8.42 -7.76 16.56
C ASN A 118 9.60 -6.96 17.15
N HIS A 119 9.73 -5.66 16.87
CA HIS A 119 10.85 -4.89 17.44
C HIS A 119 10.74 -4.58 18.94
N LEU A 120 9.56 -4.72 19.56
CA LEU A 120 9.37 -4.53 21.02
C LEU A 120 9.64 -5.81 21.84
N LYS A 121 9.94 -6.97 21.24
CA LYS A 121 10.24 -8.23 21.92
C LYS A 121 11.67 -8.73 21.73
N ALA A 122 12.58 -7.93 21.17
CA ALA A 122 13.90 -8.37 20.74
C ALA A 122 14.93 -8.63 21.86
N GLU A 123 14.64 -8.36 23.14
CA GLU A 123 15.60 -8.61 24.23
C GLU A 123 15.47 -9.97 24.92
N THR A 124 14.43 -10.77 24.67
CA THR A 124 14.23 -12.02 25.42
C THR A 124 13.99 -13.30 24.59
N GLN A 125 13.98 -13.27 23.27
CA GLN A 125 13.69 -14.48 22.47
C GLN A 125 14.59 -14.68 21.24
N SER A 126 15.91 -14.72 21.44
CA SER A 126 16.86 -15.05 20.36
C SER A 126 16.93 -16.56 20.01
N ARG A 127 15.99 -17.38 20.44
CA ARG A 127 16.06 -18.86 20.24
C ARG A 127 14.87 -19.51 19.52
N ASN A 128 13.78 -18.79 19.22
CA ASN A 128 12.59 -19.40 18.58
C ASN A 128 12.28 -18.88 17.17
N ASN A 129 13.17 -18.12 16.53
CA ASN A 129 12.93 -17.49 15.23
C ASN A 129 13.15 -18.41 14.00
N ALA A 130 13.24 -19.72 14.19
CA ALA A 130 13.43 -20.66 13.07
C ALA A 130 12.13 -21.25 12.48
N LEU A 131 10.93 -20.77 12.90
CA LEU A 131 9.65 -21.40 12.53
C LEU A 131 8.58 -20.45 11.96
N HIS A 132 8.89 -19.18 11.66
CA HIS A 132 7.94 -18.28 10.97
C HIS A 132 8.57 -17.72 9.70
N THR A 133 8.55 -18.55 8.65
CA THR A 133 9.01 -18.24 7.28
C THR A 133 7.98 -17.47 6.44
N ASP A 134 6.87 -17.01 7.00
CA ASP A 134 5.71 -16.54 6.22
C ASP A 134 5.57 -15.03 6.08
N THR A 135 6.57 -14.23 6.46
CA THR A 135 6.48 -12.77 6.34
C THR A 135 7.59 -12.21 5.44
N LEU A 136 7.19 -11.49 4.40
CA LEU A 136 8.09 -10.77 3.48
C LEU A 136 8.98 -9.79 4.25
N SER A 137 10.30 -9.99 4.27
CA SER A 137 11.24 -9.07 4.91
C SER A 137 11.36 -7.76 4.11
N PHE A 138 11.78 -6.67 4.76
CA PHE A 138 12.05 -5.41 4.05
C PHE A 138 13.16 -5.57 3.01
N GLU A 139 14.16 -6.41 3.28
CA GLU A 139 15.23 -6.70 2.34
C GLU A 139 14.70 -7.39 1.08
N ASP A 140 13.85 -8.41 1.22
CA ASP A 140 13.26 -9.13 0.11
C ASP A 140 12.28 -8.26 -0.68
N LEU A 141 11.49 -7.42 0.01
CA LEU A 141 10.62 -6.42 -0.61
C LEU A 141 11.45 -5.47 -1.47
N LEU A 142 12.49 -4.85 -0.91
CA LEU A 142 13.32 -3.87 -1.62
C LEU A 142 14.07 -4.51 -2.80
N LYS A 143 14.66 -5.71 -2.64
CA LYS A 143 15.29 -6.45 -3.74
C LYS A 143 14.32 -6.74 -4.87
N SER A 144 13.09 -7.13 -4.51
CA SER A 144 12.03 -7.39 -5.50
C SER A 144 11.58 -6.11 -6.20
N VAL A 145 11.38 -5.03 -5.46
CA VAL A 145 11.05 -3.72 -6.02
C VAL A 145 12.13 -3.27 -7.02
N ILE A 146 13.41 -3.30 -6.65
CA ILE A 146 14.52 -2.90 -7.53
C ILE A 146 14.57 -3.75 -8.81
N ARG A 147 14.31 -5.03 -8.70
CA ARG A 147 14.25 -5.95 -9.85
C ARG A 147 13.10 -5.62 -10.80
N LEU A 148 11.96 -5.21 -10.27
CA LEU A 148 10.69 -5.05 -11.00
C LEU A 148 10.42 -3.61 -11.45
N LEU A 149 11.01 -2.61 -10.78
CA LEU A 149 10.77 -1.20 -11.07
C LEU A 149 11.54 -0.75 -12.32
N SER A 150 10.89 0.01 -13.20
CA SER A 150 11.54 0.65 -14.35
C SER A 150 12.51 1.75 -13.87
N SER A 151 13.47 2.15 -14.71
CA SER A 151 14.51 3.13 -14.35
C SER A 151 13.95 4.49 -13.91
N ASN A 152 12.79 4.88 -14.43
CA ASN A 152 12.08 6.11 -14.07
C ASN A 152 10.84 5.85 -13.20
N GLY A 153 10.66 4.60 -12.76
CA GLY A 153 9.52 4.18 -11.95
C GLY A 153 9.61 4.67 -10.52
N THR A 154 8.49 4.60 -9.83
CA THR A 154 8.37 4.95 -8.41
C THR A 154 7.83 3.79 -7.60
N PHE A 155 8.33 3.65 -6.38
CA PHE A 155 7.80 2.74 -5.37
C PHE A 155 7.14 3.53 -4.25
N VAL A 156 5.89 3.22 -3.94
CA VAL A 156 5.11 3.90 -2.90
C VAL A 156 4.71 2.91 -1.83
N VAL A 157 5.00 3.21 -0.58
CA VAL A 157 4.74 2.30 0.54
C VAL A 157 4.17 3.03 1.75
N LEU A 158 3.22 2.40 2.43
CA LEU A 158 2.63 2.87 3.68
C LEU A 158 3.20 2.10 4.86
N LEU A 159 3.80 2.79 5.82
CA LEU A 159 4.37 2.17 7.02
C LEU A 159 4.12 3.03 8.27
N PRO A 160 4.17 2.44 9.48
CA PRO A 160 4.33 3.21 10.71
C PRO A 160 5.65 4.00 10.69
N ALA A 161 5.75 5.04 11.52
CA ALA A 161 6.88 5.98 11.47
C ALA A 161 8.24 5.31 11.67
N TYR A 162 8.35 4.36 12.61
CA TYR A 162 9.61 3.67 12.87
C TYR A 162 10.03 2.77 11.70
N GLU A 163 9.11 1.95 11.19
CA GLU A 163 9.34 1.04 10.07
C GLU A 163 9.66 1.81 8.78
N SER A 164 9.06 2.99 8.60
CA SER A 164 9.37 3.87 7.47
C SER A 164 10.82 4.34 7.49
N LEU A 165 11.36 4.70 8.66
CA LEU A 165 12.76 5.09 8.81
C LEU A 165 13.71 3.91 8.55
N VAL A 166 13.39 2.73 9.07
CA VAL A 166 14.19 1.52 8.82
C VAL A 166 14.23 1.17 7.34
N LEU A 167 13.06 1.16 6.68
CA LEU A 167 12.98 0.85 5.25
C LEU A 167 13.75 1.88 4.41
N GLU A 168 13.67 3.17 4.76
CA GLU A 168 14.37 4.25 4.05
C GLU A 168 15.90 4.07 4.09
N GLU A 169 16.46 3.76 5.26
CA GLU A 169 17.90 3.53 5.38
C GLU A 169 18.35 2.30 4.59
N MET A 170 17.58 1.21 4.63
CA MET A 170 17.86 0.02 3.82
C MET A 170 17.74 0.31 2.31
N ALA A 171 16.72 1.03 1.90
CA ALA A 171 16.50 1.40 0.49
C ALA A 171 17.66 2.25 -0.05
N LYS A 172 18.13 3.22 0.73
CA LYS A 172 19.26 4.08 0.39
C LYS A 172 20.56 3.28 0.15
N GLN A 173 20.82 2.26 0.97
CA GLN A 173 21.98 1.37 0.79
C GLN A 173 21.90 0.57 -0.52
N LEU A 174 20.69 0.32 -1.01
CA LEU A 174 20.42 -0.40 -2.26
C LEU A 174 20.26 0.52 -3.48
N GLY A 175 20.47 1.85 -3.32
CA GLY A 175 20.37 2.82 -4.41
C GLY A 175 18.95 3.25 -4.74
N LEU A 176 18.00 3.07 -3.83
CA LEU A 176 16.62 3.55 -3.95
C LEU A 176 16.39 4.65 -2.90
N PHE A 177 16.03 5.86 -3.34
CA PHE A 177 16.02 7.06 -2.51
C PHE A 177 14.59 7.56 -2.27
N ALA A 178 14.28 7.91 -1.01
CA ALA A 178 13.04 8.60 -0.68
C ALA A 178 13.02 10.00 -1.32
N ASN A 179 11.95 10.29 -2.06
CA ASN A 179 11.78 11.54 -2.79
C ASN A 179 10.60 12.37 -2.27
N LYS A 180 9.59 11.68 -1.70
CA LYS A 180 8.41 12.35 -1.15
C LYS A 180 7.88 11.57 0.04
N LYS A 181 7.41 12.27 1.07
CA LYS A 181 6.78 11.72 2.27
C LYS A 181 5.48 12.43 2.57
N LEU A 182 4.45 11.68 2.90
CA LEU A 182 3.22 12.18 3.51
C LEU A 182 3.13 11.66 4.94
N ASN A 183 3.25 12.57 5.91
CA ASN A 183 3.07 12.29 7.33
C ASN A 183 1.57 12.35 7.67
N ILE A 184 0.97 11.23 8.04
CA ILE A 184 -0.45 11.13 8.35
C ILE A 184 -0.64 11.22 9.86
N HIS A 185 -1.45 12.18 10.29
CA HIS A 185 -1.85 12.38 11.67
C HIS A 185 -3.35 12.20 11.82
N HIS A 186 -3.78 11.70 12.99
CA HIS A 186 -5.21 11.65 13.30
C HIS A 186 -5.80 13.05 13.41
N ARG A 187 -5.11 13.97 14.11
CA ARG A 187 -5.45 15.40 14.27
C ARG A 187 -4.20 16.20 14.62
N GLU A 188 -4.30 17.50 14.61
CA GLU A 188 -3.20 18.39 14.98
C GLU A 188 -2.66 18.06 16.40
N GLY A 189 -1.34 18.08 16.56
CA GLY A 189 -0.65 17.70 17.79
C GLY A 189 -0.61 16.21 18.13
N SER A 190 -1.29 15.35 17.36
CA SER A 190 -1.17 13.89 17.53
C SER A 190 0.14 13.37 16.95
N LYS A 191 0.60 12.20 17.43
CA LYS A 191 1.75 11.50 16.84
C LYS A 191 1.46 11.13 15.39
N ILE A 192 2.52 10.98 14.59
CA ILE A 192 2.43 10.40 13.24
C ILE A 192 1.81 9.00 13.36
N LEU A 193 0.70 8.79 12.68
CA LEU A 193 0.01 7.51 12.61
C LEU A 193 0.70 6.59 11.61
N ARG A 194 0.97 7.10 10.41
CA ARG A 194 1.62 6.41 9.28
C ARG A 194 2.39 7.41 8.44
N ILE A 195 3.33 6.88 7.65
CA ILE A 195 4.04 7.63 6.62
C ILE A 195 3.84 6.91 5.29
N ILE A 196 3.45 7.66 4.26
CA ILE A 196 3.54 7.21 2.87
C ILE A 196 4.84 7.75 2.32
N THR A 197 5.75 6.85 1.91
CA THR A 197 7.02 7.23 1.31
C THR A 197 7.03 6.83 -0.16
N THR A 198 7.41 7.78 -1.02
CA THR A 198 7.65 7.54 -2.45
C THR A 198 9.15 7.49 -2.69
N PHE A 199 9.60 6.40 -3.29
CA PHE A 199 11.00 6.14 -3.63
C PHE A 199 11.23 6.17 -5.14
N GLY A 200 12.46 6.49 -5.54
CA GLY A 200 12.93 6.40 -6.92
C GLY A 200 14.45 6.18 -6.97
N PHE A 201 14.99 5.87 -8.15
CA PHE A 201 16.43 5.66 -8.34
C PHE A 201 17.25 6.96 -8.38
N ILE A 202 16.59 8.10 -8.58
CA ILE A 202 17.27 9.42 -8.62
C ILE A 202 17.13 10.05 -7.25
N LYS A 203 18.26 10.41 -6.65
CA LYS A 203 18.30 11.13 -5.38
C LYS A 203 17.96 12.61 -5.61
N ILE A 204 16.88 13.08 -5.01
CA ILE A 204 16.47 14.48 -4.96
C ILE A 204 16.24 14.90 -3.50
N GLU A 205 16.01 16.18 -3.26
CA GLU A 205 15.56 16.68 -1.96
C GLU A 205 14.18 16.11 -1.63
N ILE A 206 14.01 15.63 -0.40
CA ILE A 206 12.76 15.01 0.05
C ILE A 206 11.69 16.08 0.21
N GLN A 207 10.58 15.92 -0.47
CA GLN A 207 9.39 16.74 -0.26
C GLN A 207 8.56 16.14 0.87
N GLU A 208 8.37 16.89 1.95
CA GLU A 208 7.53 16.44 3.08
C GLU A 208 6.19 17.16 3.10
N GLU A 209 5.12 16.41 3.21
CA GLU A 209 3.74 16.86 3.33
C GLU A 209 3.12 16.31 4.60
N THR A 210 2.10 16.97 5.11
CA THR A 210 1.33 16.52 6.27
C THR A 210 -0.15 16.46 5.92
N LEU A 211 -0.81 15.36 6.33
CA LEU A 211 -2.25 15.18 6.24
C LEU A 211 -2.83 14.99 7.63
N LEU A 212 -3.75 15.86 8.01
CA LEU A 212 -4.61 15.67 9.18
C LEU A 212 -5.89 14.99 8.73
N ILE A 213 -6.28 13.88 9.37
CA ILE A 213 -7.55 13.20 9.05
C ILE A 213 -8.72 14.01 9.61
N LYS A 214 -8.60 14.49 10.85
CA LYS A 214 -9.65 15.20 11.56
C LYS A 214 -9.20 16.55 12.11
N ASN A 215 -10.16 17.45 12.29
CA ASN A 215 -10.06 18.68 13.05
C ASN A 215 -10.24 18.41 14.56
N PHE A 216 -10.08 19.44 15.39
CA PHE A 216 -10.30 19.34 16.85
C PHE A 216 -11.75 19.02 17.23
N ASP A 217 -12.72 19.43 16.42
CA ASP A 217 -14.14 19.19 16.60
C ASP A 217 -14.62 17.82 16.09
N GLU A 218 -13.66 16.92 15.79
CA GLU A 218 -13.88 15.58 15.24
C GLU A 218 -14.48 15.55 13.81
N SER A 219 -14.68 16.69 13.16
CA SER A 219 -15.00 16.74 11.73
C SER A 219 -13.80 16.33 10.90
N TYR A 220 -14.04 15.86 9.67
CA TYR A 220 -12.93 15.58 8.73
C TYR A 220 -12.28 16.87 8.25
N SER A 221 -10.94 16.88 8.16
CA SER A 221 -10.21 18.02 7.62
C SER A 221 -10.54 18.27 6.14
N VAL A 222 -10.38 19.51 5.70
CA VAL A 222 -10.64 19.88 4.30
C VAL A 222 -9.74 19.09 3.33
N ASP A 223 -8.47 18.87 3.71
CA ASP A 223 -7.53 18.15 2.85
C ASP A 223 -7.85 16.66 2.77
N PHE A 224 -8.26 16.04 3.89
CA PHE A 224 -8.73 14.67 3.88
C PHE A 224 -10.02 14.52 3.03
N GLN A 225 -10.98 15.45 3.17
CA GLN A 225 -12.19 15.43 2.34
C GLN A 225 -11.87 15.57 0.85
N LYS A 226 -10.99 16.50 0.46
CA LYS A 226 -10.53 16.66 -0.92
C LYS A 226 -9.88 15.39 -1.46
N LEU A 227 -9.03 14.74 -0.65
CA LEU A 227 -8.33 13.51 -1.04
C LEU A 227 -9.32 12.35 -1.26
N MET A 228 -10.33 12.22 -0.39
CA MET A 228 -11.24 11.08 -0.38
C MET A 228 -12.55 11.30 -1.15
N LYS A 229 -12.81 12.52 -1.66
CA LYS A 229 -14.10 12.92 -2.28
C LYS A 229 -14.53 11.99 -3.42
N ASP A 230 -13.61 11.47 -4.20
CA ASP A 230 -13.93 10.62 -5.35
C ASP A 230 -14.16 9.15 -4.96
N TYR A 231 -13.95 8.80 -3.70
CA TYR A 231 -14.04 7.45 -3.16
C TYR A 231 -15.14 7.27 -2.14
N TYR A 232 -15.21 8.11 -1.11
CA TYR A 232 -16.12 7.92 0.02
C TYR A 232 -17.54 8.43 -0.28
N LEU A 233 -18.53 7.63 0.13
CA LEU A 233 -19.96 7.96 -0.04
C LEU A 233 -20.41 9.18 0.78
N ILE A 234 -19.64 9.52 1.84
CA ILE A 234 -19.98 10.61 2.76
C ILE A 234 -19.47 11.99 2.31
N PHE A 235 -18.74 12.09 1.21
CA PHE A 235 -18.17 13.35 0.68
C PHE A 235 -18.74 13.73 -0.69
#